data_67c5bdfe9f7cb3956a81470cf3493163
#
_entry.id   67c5bdfe9f7cb3956a81470cf3493163
#
_cell.length_a   1.000
_cell.length_b   1.000
_cell.length_c   1.000
_cell.angle_alpha   90.00
_cell.angle_beta   90.00
_cell.angle_gamma   90.00
#
_symmetry.space_group_name_H-M   'P 1'
#
loop_
_entity.id
_entity.type
_entity.pdbx_description
1 polymer ?
#
loop_
_entity_poly.entity_id
_entity_poly.type
_entity_poly.pdbx_seq_one_letter_code
_entity_poly.pdbx_strand_id
1 'polypeptide(L)'
;EAYSFGRKYSPTDILSDMSSDNPDALIKFLFLVNNVMQFYSNGNYGMVISACKKEDRYFNTSQFKIKRHIDKKHIKDKLDAVKEVYEKDGCLIRDVIKCLFDNALIPEAVKNGFEESAEYQRVLDIEFIEVKNLANYLSMPHISTQHGVKGESHQSVIFVAADNNSTPNVRMYAFFDLWSQLDFSLPEFEALFYSYSSTIKTVEAELGMKINELT
;
A
#
# COMPACT_ATOMS: atom_id res chain seq x y z
N GLU A 1 3.94 -12.89 22.23
CA GLU A 1 4.32 -12.41 20.89
C GLU A 1 4.30 -10.89 20.87
N ALA A 2 5.36 -10.27 20.31
CA ALA A 2 5.40 -8.84 20.12
C ALA A 2 4.26 -8.39 19.18
N TYR A 3 3.63 -7.27 19.49
CA TYR A 3 2.64 -6.66 18.64
C TYR A 3 3.36 -6.01 17.45
N SER A 4 2.96 -6.32 16.23
CA SER A 4 3.55 -5.76 15.03
C SER A 4 2.61 -4.79 14.31
N PHE A 5 3.17 -3.88 13.54
CA PHE A 5 2.41 -2.91 12.74
C PHE A 5 1.46 -3.61 11.75
N GLY A 6 1.91 -4.70 11.14
CA GLY A 6 1.12 -5.49 10.20
C GLY A 6 -0.10 -6.19 10.80
N ARG A 7 -0.21 -6.29 12.14
CA ARG A 7 -1.43 -6.81 12.80
C ARG A 7 -2.60 -5.82 12.73
N LYS A 8 -2.32 -4.53 12.75
CA LYS A 8 -3.37 -3.51 12.60
C LYS A 8 -3.46 -3.02 11.17
N TYR A 9 -2.34 -2.88 10.51
CA TYR A 9 -2.25 -2.28 9.18
C TYR A 9 -1.69 -3.29 8.17
N SER A 10 -2.55 -4.16 7.65
CA SER A 10 -2.16 -5.00 6.51
C SER A 10 -2.14 -4.17 5.22
N PRO A 11 -1.24 -4.48 4.25
CA PRO A 11 -1.20 -3.75 2.99
C PRO A 11 -2.54 -3.76 2.22
N THR A 12 -3.27 -4.87 2.29
CA THR A 12 -4.58 -5.03 1.63
C THR A 12 -5.64 -4.13 2.26
N ASP A 13 -5.67 -4.09 3.59
CA ASP A 13 -6.66 -3.30 4.33
C ASP A 13 -6.39 -1.81 4.16
N ILE A 14 -5.10 -1.39 4.16
CA ILE A 14 -4.73 0.01 3.92
C ILE A 14 -5.10 0.45 2.51
N LEU A 15 -4.86 -0.36 1.48
CA LEU A 15 -5.27 -0.01 0.12
C LEU A 15 -6.78 0.18 0.01
N SER A 16 -7.55 -0.65 0.70
CA SER A 16 -9.01 -0.52 0.80
C SER A 16 -9.42 0.71 1.60
N ASP A 17 -8.78 0.93 2.75
CA ASP A 17 -9.09 2.03 3.67
C ASP A 17 -8.72 3.39 3.07
N MET A 18 -7.55 3.51 2.42
CA MET A 18 -7.12 4.75 1.75
C MET A 18 -8.01 5.15 0.57
N SER A 19 -8.78 4.21 0.00
CA SER A 19 -9.80 4.48 -1.02
C SER A 19 -11.16 4.83 -0.42
N SER A 20 -11.33 4.72 0.91
CA SER A 20 -12.56 5.06 1.61
C SER A 20 -12.68 6.56 1.87
N ASP A 21 -13.90 7.02 2.11
CA ASP A 21 -14.17 8.43 2.46
C ASP A 21 -13.61 8.82 3.84
N ASN A 22 -13.30 7.84 4.69
CA ASN A 22 -12.82 8.08 6.05
C ASN A 22 -11.70 7.10 6.44
N PRO A 23 -10.49 7.27 5.90
CA PRO A 23 -9.35 6.43 6.21
C PRO A 23 -8.89 6.58 7.66
N ASP A 24 -8.22 5.54 8.20
CA ASP A 24 -7.64 5.56 9.55
C ASP A 24 -6.76 6.80 9.76
N ALA A 25 -7.10 7.56 10.81
CA ALA A 25 -6.48 8.88 11.04
C ALA A 25 -4.99 8.77 11.40
N LEU A 26 -4.60 7.73 12.16
CA LEU A 26 -3.20 7.54 12.56
C LEU A 26 -2.33 7.13 11.36
N ILE A 27 -2.76 6.15 10.57
CA ILE A 27 -1.97 5.72 9.40
C ILE A 27 -1.82 6.85 8.36
N LYS A 28 -2.89 7.61 8.14
CA LYS A 28 -2.85 8.79 7.27
C LYS A 28 -1.84 9.83 7.77
N PHE A 29 -1.85 10.10 9.06
CA PHE A 29 -0.90 11.02 9.70
C PHE A 29 0.54 10.51 9.59
N LEU A 30 0.78 9.23 9.89
CA LEU A 30 2.12 8.64 9.84
C LEU A 30 2.71 8.64 8.43
N PHE A 31 1.91 8.33 7.41
CA PHE A 31 2.34 8.42 6.02
C PHE A 31 2.64 9.86 5.60
N LEU A 32 1.85 10.82 6.07
CA LEU A 32 2.09 12.23 5.84
C LEU A 32 3.42 12.68 6.47
N VAL A 33 3.70 12.29 7.72
CA VAL A 33 4.98 12.57 8.39
C VAL A 33 6.14 11.94 7.63
N ASN A 34 6.01 10.69 7.21
CA ASN A 34 7.02 10.02 6.40
C ASN A 34 7.31 10.77 5.10
N ASN A 35 6.28 11.20 4.37
CA ASN A 35 6.44 11.98 3.14
C ASN A 35 7.11 13.33 3.39
N VAL A 36 6.72 14.03 4.46
CA VAL A 36 7.34 15.31 4.84
C VAL A 36 8.83 15.13 5.13
N MET A 37 9.20 14.08 5.86
CA MET A 37 10.60 13.79 6.16
C MET A 37 11.39 13.36 4.91
N GLN A 38 10.81 12.61 4.01
CA GLN A 38 11.42 12.27 2.73
C GLN A 38 11.66 13.53 1.87
N PHE A 39 10.67 14.42 1.75
CA PHE A 39 10.84 15.71 1.05
C PHE A 39 11.94 16.54 1.69
N TYR A 40 11.99 16.58 3.02
CA TYR A 40 13.00 17.33 3.75
C TYR A 40 14.42 16.77 3.52
N SER A 41 14.59 15.46 3.64
CA SER A 41 15.89 14.79 3.40
C SER A 41 16.38 14.93 1.96
N ASN A 42 15.46 15.01 0.99
CA ASN A 42 15.76 15.24 -0.42
C ASN A 42 15.95 16.72 -0.79
N GLY A 43 15.89 17.66 0.17
CA GLY A 43 16.02 19.09 -0.06
C GLY A 43 14.83 19.76 -0.72
N ASN A 44 13.69 19.07 -0.83
CA ASN A 44 12.48 19.57 -1.47
C ASN A 44 11.63 20.42 -0.49
N TYR A 45 12.23 21.49 0.05
CA TYR A 45 11.62 22.33 1.08
C TYR A 45 10.28 22.95 0.68
N GLY A 46 10.09 23.23 -0.62
CA GLY A 46 8.83 23.73 -1.15
C GLY A 46 7.69 22.72 -0.94
N MET A 47 7.97 21.43 -1.17
CA MET A 47 7.00 20.34 -0.96
C MET A 47 6.69 20.14 0.52
N VAL A 48 7.70 20.24 1.40
CA VAL A 48 7.51 20.19 2.87
C VAL A 48 6.49 21.24 3.31
N ILE A 49 6.73 22.51 2.93
CA ILE A 49 5.86 23.62 3.32
C ILE A 49 4.46 23.47 2.73
N SER A 50 4.38 23.02 1.48
CA SER A 50 3.09 22.80 0.80
C SER A 50 2.29 21.69 1.48
N ALA A 51 2.93 20.54 1.79
CA ALA A 51 2.30 19.42 2.45
C ALA A 51 1.78 19.80 3.85
N CYS A 52 2.61 20.45 4.66
CA CYS A 52 2.23 20.86 6.01
C CYS A 52 1.13 21.95 6.01
N LYS A 53 1.07 22.82 5.01
CA LYS A 53 0.00 23.82 4.89
C LYS A 53 -1.32 23.25 4.40
N LYS A 54 -1.27 22.24 3.53
CA LYS A 54 -2.45 21.59 3.00
C LYS A 54 -3.18 20.76 4.05
N GLU A 55 -2.43 20.17 4.96
CA GLU A 55 -2.95 19.27 5.99
C GLU A 55 -3.06 19.99 7.35
N ASP A 56 -3.84 21.08 7.38
CA ASP A 56 -4.08 21.93 8.55
C ASP A 56 -4.77 21.20 9.71
N ARG A 57 -5.41 20.07 9.42
CA ARG A 57 -5.98 19.16 10.41
C ARG A 57 -4.90 18.58 11.33
N TYR A 58 -3.70 18.34 10.81
CA TYR A 58 -2.62 17.69 11.53
C TYR A 58 -1.50 18.65 11.91
N PHE A 59 -1.19 19.63 11.08
CA PHE A 59 -0.06 20.53 11.30
C PHE A 59 -0.47 21.93 11.75
N ASN A 60 0.34 22.52 12.59
CA ASN A 60 0.25 23.93 12.94
C ASN A 60 0.66 24.81 11.75
N THR A 61 -0.26 25.12 10.87
CA THR A 61 0.01 25.88 9.63
C THR A 61 0.65 27.24 9.89
N SER A 62 0.44 27.83 11.07
CA SER A 62 1.08 29.08 11.50
C SER A 62 2.61 28.97 11.55
N GLN A 63 3.15 27.79 11.86
CA GLN A 63 4.58 27.54 11.94
C GLN A 63 5.26 27.50 10.55
N PHE A 64 4.47 27.26 9.50
CA PHE A 64 4.97 27.17 8.12
C PHE A 64 4.75 28.48 7.31
N LYS A 65 4.36 29.58 7.99
CA LYS A 65 4.23 30.90 7.35
C LYS A 65 5.59 31.58 7.27
N ILE A 66 6.12 31.72 6.06
CA ILE A 66 7.39 32.39 5.79
C ILE A 66 7.10 33.84 5.37
N LYS A 67 7.52 34.78 6.21
CA LYS A 67 7.47 36.23 5.92
C LYS A 67 8.89 36.82 5.81
N ARG A 68 9.83 36.30 6.57
CA ARG A 68 11.21 36.76 6.64
C ARG A 68 12.16 35.59 6.51
N HIS A 69 13.44 35.87 6.20
CA HIS A 69 14.46 34.84 6.06
C HIS A 69 14.66 34.03 7.37
N ILE A 70 14.54 34.67 8.51
CA ILE A 70 14.69 34.01 9.82
C ILE A 70 13.62 32.92 10.03
N ASP A 71 12.42 33.07 9.44
CA ASP A 71 11.35 32.09 9.59
C ASP A 71 11.75 30.75 8.93
N LYS A 72 12.53 30.80 7.83
CA LYS A 72 13.08 29.59 7.19
C LYS A 72 14.05 28.85 8.09
N LYS A 73 14.89 29.61 8.81
CA LYS A 73 15.84 29.03 9.79
C LYS A 73 15.09 28.33 10.92
N HIS A 74 14.09 28.99 11.51
CA HIS A 74 13.28 28.41 12.57
C HIS A 74 12.56 27.13 12.16
N ILE A 75 12.00 27.10 10.93
CA ILE A 75 11.37 25.88 10.38
C ILE A 75 12.44 24.80 10.21
N LYS A 76 13.61 25.16 9.67
CA LYS A 76 14.71 24.24 9.49
C LYS A 76 15.17 23.62 10.82
N ASP A 77 15.43 24.44 11.82
CA ASP A 77 15.89 23.97 13.13
C ASP A 77 14.91 22.98 13.77
N LYS A 78 13.59 23.24 13.62
CA LYS A 78 12.53 22.32 14.08
C LYS A 78 12.50 21.01 13.30
N LEU A 79 12.63 21.08 11.99
CA LEU A 79 12.62 19.89 11.13
C LEU A 79 13.91 19.07 11.29
N ASP A 80 15.05 19.71 11.54
CA ASP A 80 16.30 19.01 11.88
C ASP A 80 16.14 18.19 13.16
N ALA A 81 15.53 18.76 14.22
CA ALA A 81 15.25 18.03 15.46
C ALA A 81 14.33 16.81 15.23
N VAL A 82 13.29 16.97 14.41
CA VAL A 82 12.41 15.84 14.06
C VAL A 82 13.17 14.80 13.23
N LYS A 83 14.01 15.22 12.30
CA LYS A 83 14.82 14.33 11.48
C LYS A 83 15.76 13.47 12.30
N GLU A 84 16.43 14.03 13.31
CA GLU A 84 17.30 13.29 14.21
C GLU A 84 16.55 12.15 14.92
N VAL A 85 15.33 12.40 15.40
CA VAL A 85 14.50 11.38 16.02
C VAL A 85 14.00 10.37 14.98
N TYR A 86 13.53 10.84 13.83
CA TYR A 86 13.01 10.02 12.75
C TYR A 86 14.05 9.05 12.15
N GLU A 87 15.34 9.44 12.11
CA GLU A 87 16.43 8.62 11.57
C GLU A 87 17.10 7.73 12.64
N LYS A 88 16.76 7.91 13.90
CA LYS A 88 17.33 7.13 15.00
C LYS A 88 16.85 5.67 14.94
N ASP A 89 17.76 4.73 15.07
CA ASP A 89 17.43 3.30 15.19
C ASP A 89 16.61 3.03 16.46
N GLY A 90 15.61 2.18 16.34
CA GLY A 90 14.70 1.84 17.42
C GLY A 90 13.77 2.98 17.84
N CYS A 91 13.63 4.04 17.04
CA CYS A 91 12.70 5.13 17.28
C CYS A 91 11.26 4.64 17.23
N LEU A 92 10.48 4.88 18.27
CA LEU A 92 9.07 4.51 18.33
C LEU A 92 8.19 5.57 17.66
N ILE A 93 7.01 5.16 17.23
CA ILE A 93 6.01 6.07 16.65
C ILE A 93 5.67 7.19 17.64
N ARG A 94 5.52 6.87 18.94
CA ARG A 94 5.27 7.88 19.99
C ARG A 94 6.38 8.93 20.10
N ASP A 95 7.64 8.54 19.89
CA ASP A 95 8.78 9.45 19.99
C ASP A 95 8.74 10.51 18.87
N VAL A 96 8.37 10.10 17.66
CA VAL A 96 8.20 11.02 16.53
C VAL A 96 7.04 11.98 16.79
N ILE A 97 5.88 11.48 17.25
CA ILE A 97 4.70 12.31 17.57
C ILE A 97 5.05 13.32 18.67
N LYS A 98 5.71 12.86 19.72
CA LYS A 98 6.17 13.73 20.80
C LYS A 98 7.14 14.79 20.30
N CYS A 99 8.13 14.43 19.49
CA CYS A 99 9.09 15.38 18.94
C CYS A 99 8.42 16.43 18.06
N LEU A 100 7.45 16.04 17.23
CA LEU A 100 6.64 16.98 16.44
C LEU A 100 5.85 17.96 17.32
N PHE A 101 5.29 17.49 18.42
CA PHE A 101 4.59 18.33 19.38
C PHE A 101 5.53 19.27 20.13
N ASP A 102 6.64 18.76 20.68
CA ASP A 102 7.63 19.54 21.42
C ASP A 102 8.23 20.69 20.59
N ASN A 103 8.30 20.50 19.27
CA ASN A 103 8.69 21.53 18.30
C ASN A 103 7.51 22.39 17.80
N ALA A 104 6.34 22.25 18.39
CA ALA A 104 5.11 22.97 18.04
C ALA A 104 4.68 22.81 16.56
N LEU A 105 5.10 21.74 15.89
CA LEU A 105 4.73 21.44 14.50
C LEU A 105 3.31 20.87 14.39
N ILE A 106 2.84 20.19 15.43
CA ILE A 106 1.47 19.67 15.52
C ILE A 106 0.76 20.27 16.75
N PRO A 107 -0.58 20.43 16.71
CA PRO A 107 -1.36 20.87 17.86
C PRO A 107 -1.46 19.78 18.93
N GLU A 108 -1.67 20.18 20.18
CA GLU A 108 -1.89 19.29 21.32
C GLU A 108 -3.07 18.34 21.09
N ALA A 109 -4.14 18.81 20.48
CA ALA A 109 -5.32 18.02 20.17
C ALA A 109 -5.00 16.81 19.26
N VAL A 110 -4.04 16.95 18.34
CA VAL A 110 -3.60 15.83 17.47
C VAL A 110 -2.81 14.82 18.28
N LYS A 111 -1.85 15.26 19.10
CA LYS A 111 -1.08 14.39 19.98
C LYS A 111 -1.99 13.61 20.92
N ASN A 112 -2.83 14.33 21.67
CA ASN A 112 -3.73 13.71 22.65
C ASN A 112 -4.74 12.78 21.98
N GLY A 113 -5.26 13.12 20.82
CA GLY A 113 -6.19 12.28 20.06
C GLY A 113 -5.59 10.89 19.70
N PHE A 114 -4.29 10.80 19.48
CA PHE A 114 -3.61 9.53 19.27
C PHE A 114 -3.21 8.84 20.58
N GLU A 115 -2.69 9.58 21.56
CA GLU A 115 -2.20 9.04 22.84
C GLU A 115 -3.34 8.56 23.76
N GLU A 116 -4.50 9.19 23.72
CA GLU A 116 -5.67 8.81 24.55
C GLU A 116 -6.51 7.70 23.94
N SER A 117 -6.36 7.44 22.65
CA SER A 117 -7.09 6.37 21.97
C SER A 117 -6.58 4.99 22.37
N ALA A 118 -7.43 4.19 23.02
CA ALA A 118 -7.10 2.81 23.38
C ALA A 118 -6.74 1.94 22.17
N GLU A 119 -7.30 2.28 21.01
CA GLU A 119 -7.03 1.60 19.74
C GLU A 119 -5.59 1.76 19.26
N TYR A 120 -4.98 2.92 19.52
CA TYR A 120 -3.63 3.25 19.01
C TYR A 120 -2.51 2.95 20.01
N GLN A 121 -2.81 2.68 21.28
CA GLN A 121 -1.80 2.52 22.31
C GLN A 121 -0.68 1.52 21.94
N ARG A 122 -1.08 0.35 21.41
CA ARG A 122 -0.11 -0.68 21.01
C ARG A 122 0.67 -0.32 19.76
N VAL A 123 0.08 0.51 18.90
CA VAL A 123 0.73 0.97 17.66
C VAL A 123 1.80 2.02 17.97
N LEU A 124 1.55 2.87 18.96
CA LEU A 124 2.49 3.92 19.35
C LEU A 124 3.82 3.37 19.90
N ASP A 125 3.84 2.13 20.39
CA ASP A 125 5.03 1.43 20.89
C ASP A 125 5.79 0.64 19.80
N ILE A 126 5.40 0.77 18.55
CA ILE A 126 6.07 0.13 17.40
C ILE A 126 7.15 1.07 16.86
N GLU A 127 8.21 0.49 16.32
CA GLU A 127 9.28 1.26 15.69
C GLU A 127 8.80 1.94 14.41
N PHE A 128 9.17 3.20 14.22
CA PHE A 128 8.77 3.99 13.04
C PHE A 128 9.30 3.41 11.72
N ILE A 129 10.32 2.57 11.77
CA ILE A 129 10.84 1.87 10.59
C ILE A 129 9.78 0.98 9.91
N GLU A 130 8.83 0.43 10.68
CA GLU A 130 7.73 -0.36 10.09
C GLU A 130 6.80 0.51 9.23
N VAL A 131 6.57 1.77 9.64
CA VAL A 131 5.82 2.75 8.83
C VAL A 131 6.55 3.05 7.52
N LYS A 132 7.88 3.27 7.59
CA LYS A 132 8.71 3.53 6.40
C LYS A 132 8.66 2.35 5.43
N ASN A 133 8.82 1.14 5.96
CA ASN A 133 8.80 -0.10 5.16
C ASN A 133 7.44 -0.30 4.47
N LEU A 134 6.35 -0.08 5.20
CA LEU A 134 5.00 -0.18 4.64
C LEU A 134 4.73 0.90 3.58
N ALA A 135 5.10 2.15 3.84
CA ALA A 135 4.96 3.24 2.88
C ALA A 135 5.77 2.97 1.60
N ASN A 136 7.01 2.48 1.75
CA ASN A 136 7.84 2.09 0.61
C ASN A 136 7.22 0.93 -0.17
N TYR A 137 6.73 -0.10 0.51
CA TYR A 137 6.05 -1.24 -0.13
C TYR A 137 4.85 -0.79 -0.97
N LEU A 138 4.01 0.08 -0.43
CA LEU A 138 2.82 0.59 -1.11
C LEU A 138 3.14 1.59 -2.25
N SER A 139 4.30 2.26 -2.19
CA SER A 139 4.75 3.18 -3.23
C SER A 139 5.52 2.49 -4.38
N MET A 140 5.82 1.20 -4.26
CA MET A 140 6.53 0.46 -5.30
C MET A 140 5.66 0.31 -6.54
N PRO A 141 6.05 0.90 -7.69
CA PRO A 141 5.28 0.84 -8.93
C PRO A 141 5.20 -0.57 -9.54
N HIS A 142 5.98 -1.52 -9.00
CA HIS A 142 6.08 -2.89 -9.51
C HIS A 142 5.13 -3.88 -8.83
N ILE A 143 4.43 -3.47 -7.76
CA ILE A 143 3.46 -4.32 -7.08
C ILE A 143 2.08 -3.70 -7.28
N SER A 144 1.29 -4.34 -8.11
CA SER A 144 -0.09 -3.95 -8.37
C SER A 144 -1.00 -5.15 -8.16
N THR A 145 -2.27 -4.89 -7.88
CA THR A 145 -3.28 -5.95 -7.86
C THR A 145 -3.50 -6.48 -9.27
N GLN A 146 -3.98 -7.71 -9.39
CA GLN A 146 -4.36 -8.32 -10.67
C GLN A 146 -5.28 -7.39 -11.51
N HIS A 147 -6.16 -6.63 -10.86
CA HIS A 147 -7.03 -5.66 -11.53
C HIS A 147 -6.30 -4.38 -11.95
N GLY A 148 -5.28 -3.98 -11.21
CA GLY A 148 -4.49 -2.78 -11.49
C GLY A 148 -3.63 -2.89 -12.74
N VAL A 149 -3.15 -4.10 -13.08
CA VAL A 149 -2.33 -4.37 -14.29
C VAL A 149 -3.15 -4.80 -15.50
N LYS A 150 -4.48 -4.88 -15.37
CA LYS A 150 -5.34 -5.31 -16.46
C LYS A 150 -5.30 -4.30 -17.61
N GLY A 151 -4.83 -4.76 -18.78
CA GLY A 151 -4.69 -3.92 -19.98
C GLY A 151 -3.32 -3.27 -20.14
N GLU A 152 -2.37 -3.48 -19.22
CA GLU A 152 -1.00 -3.05 -19.41
C GLU A 152 -0.24 -4.01 -20.35
N SER A 153 0.71 -3.45 -21.11
CA SER A 153 1.60 -4.22 -22.00
C SER A 153 3.00 -4.26 -21.40
N HIS A 154 3.55 -5.45 -21.27
CA HIS A 154 4.91 -5.68 -20.74
C HIS A 154 5.76 -6.42 -21.78
N GLN A 155 7.06 -6.10 -21.84
CA GLN A 155 8.01 -6.78 -22.73
C GLN A 155 8.25 -8.23 -22.31
N SER A 156 8.19 -8.52 -21.02
CA SER A 156 8.33 -9.85 -20.45
C SER A 156 7.41 -10.01 -19.26
N VAL A 157 6.76 -11.14 -19.14
CA VAL A 157 5.86 -11.48 -18.06
C VAL A 157 6.28 -12.82 -17.46
N ILE A 158 6.46 -12.84 -16.13
CA ILE A 158 6.59 -14.09 -15.37
C ILE A 158 5.24 -14.33 -14.69
N PHE A 159 4.60 -15.42 -15.08
CA PHE A 159 3.32 -15.82 -14.50
C PHE A 159 3.58 -16.88 -13.42
N VAL A 160 3.22 -16.55 -12.17
CA VAL A 160 3.26 -17.50 -11.06
C VAL A 160 1.83 -17.94 -10.79
N ALA A 161 1.56 -19.21 -11.06
CA ALA A 161 0.25 -19.80 -10.85
C ALA A 161 0.29 -20.80 -9.69
N ALA A 162 -0.79 -20.90 -8.96
CA ALA A 162 -1.02 -21.93 -7.97
C ALA A 162 -2.33 -22.66 -8.30
N ASP A 163 -2.37 -23.94 -7.98
CA ASP A 163 -3.61 -24.69 -8.06
C ASP A 163 -4.64 -24.12 -7.07
N ASN A 164 -5.86 -23.96 -7.54
CA ASN A 164 -6.96 -23.46 -6.75
C ASN A 164 -8.01 -24.55 -6.55
N ASN A 165 -8.36 -24.82 -5.30
CA ASN A 165 -9.42 -25.77 -4.94
C ASN A 165 -10.80 -25.10 -4.80
N SER A 166 -10.88 -23.78 -5.03
CA SER A 166 -12.16 -23.05 -5.02
C SER A 166 -12.86 -23.20 -6.36
N THR A 167 -14.16 -22.89 -6.43
CA THR A 167 -14.90 -22.87 -7.68
C THR A 167 -14.69 -21.52 -8.43
N PRO A 168 -14.25 -21.55 -9.71
CA PRO A 168 -13.89 -22.71 -10.52
C PRO A 168 -12.57 -23.35 -10.05
N ASN A 169 -12.51 -24.67 -10.03
CA ASN A 169 -11.29 -25.41 -9.71
C ASN A 169 -10.32 -25.32 -10.88
N VAL A 170 -9.23 -24.57 -10.73
CA VAL A 170 -8.22 -24.37 -11.77
C VAL A 170 -6.93 -25.08 -11.38
N ARG A 171 -6.59 -26.13 -12.11
CA ARG A 171 -5.37 -26.92 -11.92
C ARG A 171 -4.24 -26.41 -12.84
N MET A 172 -3.66 -25.28 -12.46
CA MET A 172 -2.65 -24.60 -13.28
C MET A 172 -1.36 -25.42 -13.41
N TYR A 173 -0.94 -26.13 -12.38
CA TYR A 173 0.27 -26.95 -12.46
C TYR A 173 0.11 -28.10 -13.46
N ALA A 174 -1.01 -28.81 -13.39
CA ALA A 174 -1.30 -29.87 -14.36
C ALA A 174 -1.43 -29.32 -15.79
N PHE A 175 -2.02 -28.13 -15.95
CA PHE A 175 -2.10 -27.44 -17.23
C PHE A 175 -0.71 -27.10 -17.79
N PHE A 176 0.16 -26.50 -17.01
CA PHE A 176 1.51 -26.12 -17.47
C PHE A 176 2.42 -27.33 -17.70
N ASP A 177 2.29 -28.38 -16.90
CA ASP A 177 2.99 -29.64 -17.13
C ASP A 177 2.61 -30.24 -18.47
N LEU A 178 1.32 -30.36 -18.75
CA LEU A 178 0.80 -30.82 -20.03
C LEU A 178 1.25 -29.88 -21.17
N TRP A 179 1.13 -28.55 -21.00
CA TRP A 179 1.55 -27.58 -22.00
C TRP A 179 3.02 -27.70 -22.36
N SER A 180 3.89 -27.92 -21.37
CA SER A 180 5.33 -28.08 -21.61
C SER A 180 5.71 -29.31 -22.41
N GLN A 181 4.81 -30.31 -22.47
CA GLN A 181 4.99 -31.56 -23.21
C GLN A 181 4.40 -31.49 -24.62
N LEU A 182 3.63 -30.44 -24.92
CA LEU A 182 2.98 -30.26 -26.21
C LEU A 182 3.82 -29.34 -27.09
N ASP A 183 4.01 -29.73 -28.33
CA ASP A 183 4.75 -28.97 -29.34
C ASP A 183 3.78 -28.22 -30.24
N PHE A 184 2.99 -27.30 -29.66
CA PHE A 184 2.17 -26.40 -30.45
C PHE A 184 2.24 -24.94 -30.02
N SER A 185 2.01 -24.10 -31.02
CA SER A 185 1.92 -22.66 -30.84
C SER A 185 0.58 -22.24 -30.21
N LEU A 186 0.51 -21.03 -29.68
CA LEU A 186 -0.73 -20.46 -29.15
C LEU A 186 -1.89 -20.47 -30.17
N PRO A 187 -1.72 -20.12 -31.46
CA PRO A 187 -2.78 -20.24 -32.45
C PRO A 187 -3.32 -21.65 -32.64
N GLU A 188 -2.46 -22.67 -32.59
CA GLU A 188 -2.89 -24.07 -32.68
C GLU A 188 -3.70 -24.51 -31.47
N PHE A 189 -3.30 -24.05 -30.28
CA PHE A 189 -4.06 -24.26 -29.05
C PHE A 189 -5.43 -23.59 -29.10
N GLU A 190 -5.51 -22.34 -29.55
CA GLU A 190 -6.78 -21.63 -29.73
C GLU A 190 -7.70 -22.36 -30.68
N ALA A 191 -7.18 -22.83 -31.81
CA ALA A 191 -7.95 -23.62 -32.77
C ALA A 191 -8.50 -24.91 -32.16
N LEU A 192 -7.66 -25.63 -31.39
CA LEU A 192 -8.08 -26.83 -30.67
C LEU A 192 -9.16 -26.50 -29.62
N PHE A 193 -8.99 -25.45 -28.86
CA PHE A 193 -9.97 -25.00 -27.84
C PHE A 193 -11.32 -24.67 -28.46
N TYR A 194 -11.34 -23.94 -29.56
CA TYR A 194 -12.59 -23.60 -30.25
C TYR A 194 -13.26 -24.84 -30.89
N SER A 195 -12.47 -25.75 -31.46
CA SER A 195 -12.96 -27.01 -31.97
C SER A 195 -13.59 -27.87 -30.88
N TYR A 196 -12.91 -28.00 -29.73
CA TYR A 196 -13.42 -28.72 -28.58
C TYR A 196 -14.71 -28.07 -28.02
N SER A 197 -14.72 -26.76 -27.86
CA SER A 197 -15.89 -26.00 -27.40
C SER A 197 -17.09 -26.12 -28.35
N SER A 198 -16.84 -26.14 -29.65
CA SER A 198 -17.88 -26.36 -30.68
C SER A 198 -18.44 -27.77 -30.60
N THR A 199 -17.57 -28.78 -30.46
CA THR A 199 -17.98 -30.17 -30.32
C THR A 199 -18.85 -30.38 -29.07
N ILE A 200 -18.46 -29.82 -27.92
CA ILE A 200 -19.28 -29.88 -26.69
C ILE A 200 -20.69 -29.31 -26.95
N LYS A 201 -20.77 -28.11 -27.54
CA LYS A 201 -22.08 -27.47 -27.82
C LYS A 201 -22.95 -28.32 -28.76
N THR A 202 -22.35 -28.98 -29.75
CA THR A 202 -23.07 -29.88 -30.64
C THR A 202 -23.61 -31.08 -29.87
N VAL A 203 -22.79 -31.73 -29.08
CA VAL A 203 -23.19 -32.90 -28.27
C VAL A 203 -24.26 -32.51 -27.24
N GLU A 204 -24.11 -31.36 -26.55
CA GLU A 204 -25.15 -30.87 -25.64
C GLU A 204 -26.50 -30.62 -26.34
N ALA A 205 -26.46 -30.08 -27.56
CA ALA A 205 -27.65 -29.86 -28.33
C ALA A 205 -28.32 -31.18 -28.77
N GLU A 206 -27.53 -32.19 -29.14
CA GLU A 206 -28.02 -33.51 -29.50
C GLU A 206 -28.62 -34.28 -28.31
N LEU A 207 -27.99 -34.16 -27.15
CA LEU A 207 -28.43 -34.81 -25.91
C LEU A 207 -29.56 -34.05 -25.19
N GLY A 208 -29.78 -32.79 -25.50
CA GLY A 208 -30.77 -31.94 -24.85
C GLY A 208 -30.41 -31.59 -23.38
N MET A 209 -29.15 -31.81 -22.99
CA MET A 209 -28.65 -31.56 -21.62
C MET A 209 -27.18 -31.11 -21.65
N LYS A 210 -26.74 -30.46 -20.61
CA LYS A 210 -25.34 -30.05 -20.46
C LYS A 210 -24.45 -31.20 -20.02
N ILE A 211 -23.23 -31.28 -20.55
CA ILE A 211 -22.26 -32.34 -20.21
C ILE A 211 -21.95 -32.40 -18.74
N ASN A 212 -21.91 -31.26 -18.02
CA ASN A 212 -21.69 -31.22 -16.58
C ASN A 212 -22.87 -31.77 -15.73
N GLU A 213 -23.98 -32.08 -16.34
CA GLU A 213 -25.14 -32.72 -15.68
C GLU A 213 -25.11 -34.26 -15.82
N LEU A 214 -24.10 -34.78 -16.54
CA LEU A 214 -23.90 -36.22 -16.74
C LEU A 214 -23.06 -36.89 -15.66
N THR A 215 -22.52 -36.13 -14.70
CA THR A 215 -21.75 -36.61 -13.56
C THR A 215 -22.54 -36.43 -12.28
#